data_899348011ea4d32561b44c212bbbc3a9
#
_entry.id   899348011ea4d32561b44c212bbbc3a9
#
_cell.length_a   1.000
_cell.length_b   1.000
_cell.length_c   1.000
_cell.angle_alpha   90.00
_cell.angle_beta   90.00
_cell.angle_gamma   90.00
#
_symmetry.space_group_name_H-M   'P 1'
#
loop_
_entity.id
_entity.type
_entity.pdbx_description
1 polymer ?
#
loop_
_entity_poly.entity_id
_entity_poly.type
_entity_poly.pdbx_seq_one_letter_code
_entity_poly.pdbx_strand_id
1 'polypeptide(L)'
;MSGKVIGKTLPLGYRGNVARTPDLIIGAFNNVGSANIPYGAPVIYDATNKGVRAVATTDSTASQLVGIAVRHIGQPKSDSPSGWYYAPGETVDVLLRGTICIETKAQTGIAARGQVYVDATDGEFTSVSTSNMAMPNTIFATGEYDANKISEVTILSRSI
;
A
#
# COMPACT_ATOMS: atom_id res chain seq x y z
N MET A 1 -18.29 9.98 40.42
CA MET A 1 -18.37 10.19 38.96
C MET A 1 -17.32 9.29 38.31
N SER A 2 -17.75 8.30 37.60
CA SER A 2 -16.86 7.46 36.79
C SER A 2 -16.43 8.27 35.60
N GLY A 3 -15.18 8.76 35.61
CA GLY A 3 -14.59 9.43 34.47
C GLY A 3 -14.54 8.47 33.29
N LYS A 4 -15.26 8.75 32.22
CA LYS A 4 -15.17 8.02 30.97
C LYS A 4 -13.76 8.23 30.45
N VAL A 5 -12.89 7.24 30.60
CA VAL A 5 -11.58 7.23 29.94
C VAL A 5 -11.87 7.32 28.44
N ILE A 6 -11.59 8.45 27.85
CA ILE A 6 -11.63 8.60 26.39
C ILE A 6 -10.37 7.90 25.87
N GLY A 7 -10.38 6.59 25.89
CA GLY A 7 -9.43 5.76 25.17
C GLY A 7 -9.76 5.88 23.69
N LYS A 8 -9.35 6.98 23.08
CA LYS A 8 -9.36 7.05 21.62
C LYS A 8 -8.11 6.35 21.16
N THR A 9 -8.27 5.17 20.60
CA THR A 9 -7.31 4.65 19.63
C THR A 9 -7.22 5.69 18.52
N LEU A 10 -6.09 6.36 18.43
CA LEU A 10 -5.85 7.29 17.33
C LEU A 10 -5.84 6.46 16.03
N PRO A 11 -6.52 6.92 14.97
CA PRO A 11 -6.41 6.27 13.67
C PRO A 11 -4.94 6.25 13.26
N LEU A 12 -4.50 5.14 12.66
CA LEU A 12 -3.13 4.96 12.18
C LEU A 12 -2.79 5.90 11.01
N GLY A 13 -3.78 6.56 10.43
CA GLY A 13 -3.63 7.51 9.34
C GLY A 13 -4.52 7.15 8.14
N TYR A 14 -4.08 7.59 6.97
CA TYR A 14 -4.74 7.28 5.71
C TYR A 14 -3.84 6.41 4.85
N ARG A 15 -4.45 5.56 4.02
CA ARG A 15 -3.70 4.75 3.06
C ARG A 15 -2.76 5.61 2.20
N GLY A 16 -1.52 5.15 2.02
CA GLY A 16 -0.48 5.87 1.28
C GLY A 16 0.27 6.93 2.10
N ASN A 17 -0.11 7.19 3.36
CA ASN A 17 0.69 8.07 4.21
C ASN A 17 1.96 7.37 4.65
N VAL A 18 3.10 8.05 4.48
CA VAL A 18 4.36 7.64 5.09
C VAL A 18 4.21 7.74 6.61
N ALA A 19 4.44 6.60 7.30
CA ALA A 19 4.19 6.52 8.74
C ALA A 19 5.43 6.85 9.58
N ARG A 20 6.61 6.44 9.12
CA ARG A 20 7.86 6.59 9.87
C ARG A 20 9.01 7.00 8.96
N THR A 21 9.77 7.98 9.41
CA THR A 21 11.06 8.39 8.87
C THR A 21 12.11 8.12 9.97
N PRO A 22 13.41 7.86 9.71
CA PRO A 22 14.19 8.45 8.63
C PRO A 22 14.53 7.53 7.45
N ASP A 23 14.21 6.25 7.51
CA ASP A 23 14.65 5.28 6.51
C ASP A 23 13.64 5.21 5.35
N LEU A 24 13.66 6.23 4.50
CA LEU A 24 12.66 6.44 3.45
C LEU A 24 13.34 6.55 2.08
N ILE A 25 12.94 5.70 1.14
CA ILE A 25 13.30 5.82 -0.28
C ILE A 25 12.03 5.81 -1.11
N ILE A 26 11.79 6.92 -1.79
CA ILE A 26 10.68 7.08 -2.75
C ILE A 26 11.28 7.24 -4.15
N GLY A 27 10.76 6.49 -5.11
CA GLY A 27 11.05 6.63 -6.53
C GLY A 27 9.85 7.20 -7.27
N ALA A 28 10.10 8.03 -8.27
CA ALA A 28 9.07 8.53 -9.17
C ALA A 28 9.01 7.67 -10.43
N PHE A 29 7.82 7.19 -10.79
CA PHE A 29 7.56 6.35 -11.96
C PHE A 29 6.33 6.88 -12.70
N ASN A 30 6.20 6.58 -13.98
CA ASN A 30 4.97 6.86 -14.71
C ASN A 30 3.97 5.71 -14.56
N ASN A 31 2.69 6.05 -14.38
CA ASN A 31 1.61 5.06 -14.52
C ASN A 31 1.43 4.73 -16.01
N VAL A 32 2.00 3.62 -16.42
CA VAL A 32 1.93 3.13 -17.83
C VAL A 32 0.76 2.17 -18.07
N GLY A 33 -0.01 1.89 -17.01
CA GLY A 33 -1.23 1.08 -17.10
C GLY A 33 -2.42 1.87 -17.61
N SER A 34 -3.50 1.17 -17.93
CA SER A 34 -4.79 1.76 -18.32
C SER A 34 -5.71 2.05 -17.12
N ALA A 35 -5.35 1.56 -15.94
CA ALA A 35 -6.13 1.72 -14.72
C ALA A 35 -5.53 2.78 -13.79
N ASN A 36 -6.40 3.37 -12.95
CA ASN A 36 -5.98 4.23 -11.87
C ASN A 36 -5.21 3.43 -10.80
N ILE A 37 -4.18 4.02 -10.21
CA ILE A 37 -3.45 3.47 -9.06
C ILE A 37 -3.92 4.20 -7.81
N PRO A 38 -4.69 3.56 -6.92
CA PRO A 38 -5.11 4.16 -5.66
C PRO A 38 -3.89 4.48 -4.76
N TYR A 39 -3.99 5.53 -3.97
CA TYR A 39 -2.97 5.80 -2.94
C TYR A 39 -2.91 4.65 -1.95
N GLY A 40 -1.70 4.25 -1.57
CA GLY A 40 -1.47 3.10 -0.70
C GLY A 40 -1.67 1.75 -1.36
N ALA A 41 -1.88 1.68 -2.67
CA ALA A 41 -1.97 0.41 -3.40
C ALA A 41 -0.58 -0.15 -3.75
N PRO A 42 -0.43 -1.48 -3.86
CA PRO A 42 0.77 -2.10 -4.39
C PRO A 42 0.91 -1.79 -5.88
N VAL A 43 2.14 -1.65 -6.35
CA VAL A 43 2.42 -1.39 -7.77
C VAL A 43 3.35 -2.44 -8.34
N ILE A 44 3.13 -2.76 -9.61
CA ILE A 44 3.93 -3.69 -10.42
C ILE A 44 4.76 -2.88 -11.41
N TYR A 45 6.04 -3.24 -11.57
CA TYR A 45 6.89 -2.69 -12.59
C TYR A 45 6.61 -3.34 -13.95
N ASP A 46 6.29 -2.52 -14.93
CA ASP A 46 6.14 -2.92 -16.33
C ASP A 46 7.46 -2.67 -17.07
N ALA A 47 8.23 -3.73 -17.27
CA ALA A 47 9.53 -3.65 -17.94
C ALA A 47 9.42 -3.26 -19.42
N THR A 48 8.29 -3.56 -20.08
CA THR A 48 8.06 -3.23 -21.48
C THR A 48 7.85 -1.73 -21.66
N ASN A 49 7.03 -1.12 -20.82
CA ASN A 49 6.68 0.29 -20.88
C ASN A 49 7.53 1.17 -19.95
N LYS A 50 8.44 0.56 -19.18
CA LYS A 50 9.39 1.24 -18.27
C LYS A 50 8.71 2.17 -17.26
N GLY A 51 7.68 1.65 -16.60
CA GLY A 51 6.91 2.38 -15.59
C GLY A 51 6.25 1.44 -14.60
N VAL A 52 5.25 1.93 -13.89
CA VAL A 52 4.46 1.12 -12.95
C VAL A 52 3.00 1.08 -13.37
N ARG A 53 2.30 0.06 -12.92
CA ARG A 53 0.86 -0.09 -13.11
C ARG A 53 0.20 -0.70 -11.87
N ALA A 54 -1.11 -0.58 -11.78
CA ALA A 54 -1.88 -1.30 -10.78
C ALA A 54 -1.76 -2.81 -10.96
N VAL A 55 -1.93 -3.55 -9.87
CA VAL A 55 -2.05 -5.02 -9.89
C VAL A 55 -3.30 -5.41 -10.66
N ALA A 56 -3.19 -6.40 -11.53
CA ALA A 56 -4.29 -6.94 -12.32
C ALA A 56 -4.51 -8.43 -11.99
N THR A 57 -5.70 -8.94 -12.27
CA THR A 57 -6.09 -10.34 -12.02
C THR A 57 -5.21 -11.37 -12.74
N THR A 58 -4.50 -10.94 -13.78
CA THR A 58 -3.56 -11.78 -14.53
C THR A 58 -2.18 -11.87 -13.90
N ASP A 59 -1.91 -11.04 -12.88
CA ASP A 59 -0.60 -11.02 -12.24
C ASP A 59 -0.50 -12.16 -11.23
N SER A 60 0.53 -12.96 -11.38
CA SER A 60 0.77 -14.13 -10.51
C SER A 60 2.19 -14.14 -9.91
N THR A 61 3.02 -13.16 -10.30
CA THR A 61 4.45 -13.15 -9.96
C THR A 61 4.78 -12.02 -9.01
N ALA A 62 5.09 -12.38 -7.77
CA ALA A 62 5.48 -11.43 -6.72
C ALA A 62 6.76 -10.62 -7.05
N SER A 63 7.65 -11.16 -7.88
CA SER A 63 8.90 -10.49 -8.26
C SER A 63 8.72 -9.20 -9.06
N GLN A 64 7.52 -8.96 -9.58
CA GLN A 64 7.20 -7.72 -10.29
C GLN A 64 6.65 -6.63 -9.37
N LEU A 65 6.30 -6.97 -8.12
CA LEU A 65 5.89 -6.00 -7.11
C LEU A 65 7.11 -5.19 -6.65
N VAL A 66 7.08 -3.88 -6.85
CA VAL A 66 8.24 -3.01 -6.58
C VAL A 66 8.06 -2.09 -5.40
N GLY A 67 6.84 -1.77 -5.02
CA GLY A 67 6.58 -0.86 -3.91
C GLY A 67 5.11 -0.54 -3.73
N ILE A 68 4.87 0.54 -3.01
CA ILE A 68 3.53 0.99 -2.63
C ILE A 68 3.37 2.46 -3.03
N ALA A 69 2.25 2.79 -3.68
CA ALA A 69 1.96 4.15 -4.11
C ALA A 69 1.79 5.08 -2.90
N VAL A 70 2.60 6.12 -2.83
CA VAL A 70 2.58 7.11 -1.75
C VAL A 70 1.45 8.09 -1.98
N ARG A 71 0.81 8.55 -0.92
CA ARG A 71 -0.19 9.61 -1.00
C ARG A 71 0.48 10.94 -1.29
N HIS A 72 0.09 11.56 -2.38
CA HIS A 72 0.46 12.94 -2.67
C HIS A 72 -0.57 13.90 -2.06
N ILE A 73 -0.09 14.91 -1.32
CA ILE A 73 -0.95 15.97 -0.80
C ILE A 73 -1.15 16.99 -1.92
N GLY A 74 -2.08 16.68 -2.80
CA GLY A 74 -2.49 17.54 -3.90
C GLY A 74 -3.98 17.83 -3.82
N GLN A 75 -4.52 18.55 -4.80
CA GLN A 75 -5.96 18.75 -4.87
C GLN A 75 -6.68 17.42 -5.11
N PRO A 76 -7.76 17.14 -4.36
CA PRO A 76 -8.57 15.95 -4.62
C PRO A 76 -9.14 16.03 -6.03
N LYS A 77 -9.04 14.92 -6.77
CA LYS A 77 -9.74 14.78 -8.05
C LYS A 77 -11.22 14.64 -7.73
N SER A 78 -12.00 15.61 -8.19
CA SER A 78 -13.40 15.82 -7.80
C SER A 78 -14.37 14.70 -8.19
N ASP A 79 -13.94 13.74 -9.00
CA ASP A 79 -14.83 12.81 -9.68
C ASP A 79 -14.83 11.39 -9.11
N SER A 80 -14.13 11.16 -7.99
CA SER A 80 -14.05 9.81 -7.40
C SER A 80 -14.58 9.77 -5.97
N PRO A 81 -15.70 9.07 -5.73
CA PRO A 81 -16.18 8.78 -4.38
C PRO A 81 -15.20 7.88 -3.59
N SER A 82 -14.30 7.18 -4.24
CA SER A 82 -13.21 6.39 -3.63
C SER A 82 -11.91 7.18 -3.47
N GLY A 83 -11.90 8.45 -3.78
CA GLY A 83 -10.99 9.50 -3.35
C GLY A 83 -9.73 9.66 -4.17
N TRP A 84 -8.65 9.01 -3.89
CA TRP A 84 -7.32 9.51 -4.18
C TRP A 84 -6.51 8.48 -4.96
N TYR A 85 -6.12 8.83 -6.19
CA TYR A 85 -5.43 7.92 -7.11
C TYR A 85 -4.52 8.68 -8.08
N TYR A 86 -3.60 7.96 -8.70
CA TYR A 86 -2.84 8.39 -9.87
C TYR A 86 -3.51 7.87 -11.14
N ALA A 87 -3.88 8.77 -12.04
CA ALA A 87 -4.47 8.39 -13.33
C ALA A 87 -3.40 7.82 -14.29
N PRO A 88 -3.81 7.12 -15.36
CA PRO A 88 -2.92 6.71 -16.44
C PRO A 88 -2.11 7.89 -17.00
N GLY A 89 -0.81 7.71 -17.17
CA GLY A 89 0.11 8.75 -17.65
C GLY A 89 0.63 9.71 -16.57
N GLU A 90 0.10 9.68 -15.36
CA GLU A 90 0.61 10.49 -14.26
C GLU A 90 1.88 9.91 -13.64
N THR A 91 2.68 10.79 -13.04
CA THR A 91 3.82 10.37 -12.22
C THR A 91 3.34 9.87 -10.87
N VAL A 92 3.76 8.67 -10.52
CA VAL A 92 3.44 7.97 -9.26
C VAL A 92 4.65 8.00 -8.36
N ASP A 93 4.48 8.50 -7.15
CA ASP A 93 5.47 8.38 -6.08
C ASP A 93 5.32 6.99 -5.45
N VAL A 94 6.36 6.17 -5.57
CA VAL A 94 6.38 4.79 -5.08
C VAL A 94 7.35 4.66 -3.93
N LEU A 95 6.87 4.20 -2.78
CA LEU A 95 7.72 3.82 -1.66
C LEU A 95 8.45 2.53 -2.00
N LEU A 96 9.77 2.59 -2.06
CA LEU A 96 10.67 1.46 -2.32
C LEU A 96 11.29 0.91 -1.04
N ARG A 97 11.39 1.72 0.00
CA ARG A 97 11.86 1.37 1.33
C ARG A 97 11.29 2.33 2.37
N GLY A 98 10.92 1.84 3.53
CA GLY A 98 10.37 2.63 4.63
C GLY A 98 9.02 2.11 5.12
N THR A 99 8.33 2.88 5.94
CA THR A 99 7.05 2.51 6.56
C THR A 99 5.91 3.38 6.05
N ILE A 100 4.82 2.73 5.68
CA ILE A 100 3.65 3.36 5.07
C ILE A 100 2.36 2.76 5.63
N CYS A 101 1.30 3.55 5.69
CA CYS A 101 -0.04 3.09 6.02
C CYS A 101 -0.72 2.51 4.77
N ILE A 102 -1.28 1.33 4.90
CA ILE A 102 -2.05 0.64 3.86
C ILE A 102 -3.44 0.28 4.35
N GLU A 103 -4.38 0.14 3.45
CA GLU A 103 -5.65 -0.52 3.74
C GLU A 103 -5.52 -2.02 3.53
N THR A 104 -6.00 -2.83 4.48
CA THR A 104 -5.93 -4.29 4.43
C THR A 104 -7.30 -4.91 4.27
N LYS A 105 -7.42 -5.92 3.41
CA LYS A 105 -8.64 -6.70 3.20
C LYS A 105 -8.94 -7.60 4.40
N ALA A 106 -7.93 -8.32 4.88
CA ALA A 106 -8.05 -9.24 6.01
C ALA A 106 -7.78 -8.50 7.31
N GLN A 107 -8.72 -8.61 8.24
CA GLN A 107 -8.62 -8.05 9.59
C GLN A 107 -8.21 -9.10 10.63
N THR A 108 -8.06 -10.35 10.22
CA THR A 108 -7.65 -11.47 11.09
C THR A 108 -6.28 -12.01 10.65
N GLY A 109 -5.47 -12.40 11.62
CA GLY A 109 -4.16 -12.99 11.34
C GLY A 109 -3.05 -11.97 11.01
N ILE A 110 -3.30 -10.69 11.19
CA ILE A 110 -2.25 -9.67 11.11
C ILE A 110 -1.40 -9.79 12.37
N ALA A 111 -0.12 -10.12 12.19
CA ALA A 111 0.83 -10.25 13.29
C ALA A 111 2.00 -9.28 13.07
N ALA A 112 2.53 -8.73 14.16
CA ALA A 112 3.74 -7.92 14.11
C ALA A 112 4.88 -8.71 13.44
N ARG A 113 5.54 -8.09 12.46
CA ARG A 113 6.59 -8.67 11.60
C ARG A 113 6.12 -9.81 10.69
N GLY A 114 4.80 -10.06 10.61
CA GLY A 114 4.21 -11.00 9.65
C GLY A 114 4.39 -10.56 8.21
N GLN A 115 4.50 -11.53 7.29
CA GLN A 115 4.61 -11.27 5.85
C GLN A 115 3.34 -10.61 5.32
N VAL A 116 3.51 -9.62 4.47
CA VAL A 116 2.41 -8.96 3.73
C VAL A 116 2.22 -9.66 2.38
N TYR A 117 0.97 -9.88 2.02
CA TYR A 117 0.57 -10.45 0.73
C TYR A 117 -0.32 -9.48 -0.03
N VAL A 118 -0.40 -9.67 -1.33
CA VAL A 118 -1.27 -8.93 -2.25
C VAL A 118 -2.20 -9.91 -2.94
N ASP A 119 -3.49 -9.66 -2.85
CA ASP A 119 -4.51 -10.40 -3.58
C ASP A 119 -4.53 -9.91 -5.03
N ALA A 120 -4.21 -10.80 -5.97
CA ALA A 120 -4.18 -10.45 -7.40
C ALA A 120 -5.59 -10.16 -7.95
N THR A 121 -6.65 -10.61 -7.29
CA THR A 121 -8.03 -10.43 -7.76
C THR A 121 -8.47 -8.97 -7.71
N ASP A 122 -8.04 -8.24 -6.69
CA ASP A 122 -8.46 -6.85 -6.46
C ASP A 122 -7.29 -5.89 -6.15
N GLY A 123 -6.06 -6.41 -6.03
CA GLY A 123 -4.88 -5.60 -5.70
C GLY A 123 -4.84 -5.13 -4.25
N GLU A 124 -5.62 -5.74 -3.35
CA GLU A 124 -5.65 -5.36 -1.94
C GLU A 124 -4.60 -6.12 -1.13
N PHE A 125 -4.16 -5.49 -0.03
CA PHE A 125 -3.25 -6.13 0.91
C PHE A 125 -3.97 -7.10 1.85
N THR A 126 -3.28 -8.18 2.20
CA THR A 126 -3.81 -9.21 3.10
C THR A 126 -2.68 -9.87 3.90
N SER A 127 -3.02 -10.51 5.02
CA SER A 127 -2.14 -11.39 5.78
C SER A 127 -2.23 -12.86 5.35
N VAL A 128 -3.17 -13.19 4.45
CA VAL A 128 -3.43 -14.55 3.99
C VAL A 128 -2.50 -14.92 2.85
N SER A 129 -1.77 -16.04 2.98
CA SER A 129 -0.81 -16.50 1.97
C SER A 129 -1.46 -17.27 0.81
N THR A 130 -2.60 -17.92 1.04
CA THR A 130 -3.24 -18.82 0.08
C THR A 130 -3.69 -18.05 -1.17
N SER A 131 -3.18 -18.43 -2.31
CA SER A 131 -3.48 -17.84 -3.63
C SER A 131 -3.11 -16.35 -3.78
N ASN A 132 -2.31 -15.81 -2.88
CA ASN A 132 -1.89 -14.41 -2.89
C ASN A 132 -0.39 -14.28 -3.13
N MET A 133 0.02 -13.16 -3.72
CA MET A 133 1.43 -12.86 -3.97
C MET A 133 2.10 -12.30 -2.71
N ALA A 134 3.21 -12.90 -2.27
CA ALA A 134 4.00 -12.31 -1.19
C ALA A 134 4.62 -10.98 -1.65
N MET A 135 4.36 -9.89 -0.93
CA MET A 135 5.03 -8.62 -1.19
C MET A 135 6.51 -8.74 -0.79
N PRO A 136 7.48 -8.54 -1.72
CA PRO A 136 8.88 -8.73 -1.41
C PRO A 136 9.34 -7.84 -0.26
N ASN A 137 10.13 -8.40 0.66
CA ASN A 137 10.78 -7.68 1.77
C ASN A 137 9.84 -6.79 2.61
N THR A 138 8.55 -7.12 2.67
CA THR A 138 7.53 -6.29 3.32
C THR A 138 6.87 -7.04 4.46
N ILE A 139 6.81 -6.40 5.62
CA ILE A 139 6.23 -6.95 6.84
C ILE A 139 5.22 -5.97 7.45
N PHE A 140 4.24 -6.49 8.18
CA PHE A 140 3.42 -5.68 9.07
C PHE A 140 4.29 -5.12 10.20
N ALA A 141 4.26 -3.80 10.41
CA ALA A 141 5.13 -3.15 11.38
C ALA A 141 4.72 -3.45 12.83
N THR A 142 3.44 -3.24 13.14
CA THR A 142 2.88 -3.37 14.50
C THR A 142 1.98 -4.59 14.68
N GLY A 143 1.43 -5.13 13.61
CA GLY A 143 0.43 -6.19 13.68
C GLY A 143 -0.95 -5.70 14.11
N GLU A 144 -1.18 -4.40 14.07
CA GLU A 144 -2.44 -3.76 14.40
C GLU A 144 -3.13 -3.22 13.14
N TYR A 145 -4.44 -3.07 13.22
CA TYR A 145 -5.25 -2.34 12.25
C TYR A 145 -6.28 -1.50 13.00
N ASP A 146 -6.68 -0.38 12.42
CA ASP A 146 -7.69 0.49 12.99
C ASP A 146 -9.11 0.19 12.48
N ALA A 147 -10.09 0.95 12.94
CA ALA A 147 -11.49 0.81 12.53
C ALA A 147 -11.70 1.05 11.02
N ASN A 148 -10.76 1.70 10.34
CA ASN A 148 -10.77 1.96 8.91
C ASN A 148 -9.97 0.92 8.12
N LYS A 149 -9.59 -0.19 8.74
CA LYS A 149 -8.76 -1.26 8.16
C LYS A 149 -7.34 -0.81 7.77
N ILE A 150 -6.85 0.26 8.38
CA ILE A 150 -5.51 0.77 8.12
C ILE A 150 -4.52 0.02 9.01
N SER A 151 -3.43 -0.43 8.40
CA SER A 151 -2.27 -1.04 9.08
C SER A 151 -0.99 -0.37 8.61
N GLU A 152 0.04 -0.39 9.46
CA GLU A 152 1.39 0.02 9.08
C GLU A 152 2.17 -1.17 8.54
N VAL A 153 2.81 -0.98 7.39
CA VAL A 153 3.75 -1.96 6.82
C VAL A 153 5.10 -1.32 6.57
N THR A 154 6.15 -2.13 6.66
CA THR A 154 7.53 -1.68 6.42
C THR A 154 8.14 -2.49 5.28
N ILE A 155 8.63 -1.79 4.25
CA ILE A 155 9.47 -2.35 3.20
C ILE A 155 10.92 -2.26 3.69
N LEU A 156 11.55 -3.40 3.95
CA LEU A 156 12.89 -3.50 4.56
C LEU A 156 14.01 -3.20 3.55
N SER A 157 13.82 -3.60 2.30
CA SER A 157 14.79 -3.37 1.23
C SER A 157 14.11 -3.27 -0.12
N ARG A 158 14.78 -2.59 -1.06
CA ARG A 158 14.28 -2.46 -2.44
C ARG A 158 14.20 -3.81 -3.15
N SER A 159 13.20 -3.97 -4.00
CA SER A 159 13.00 -5.15 -4.85
C SER A 159 13.59 -4.99 -6.26
N ILE A 160 14.09 -3.80 -6.57
CA ILE A 160 14.75 -3.42 -7.84
C ILE A 160 16.11 -2.82 -7.60
#